data_cfdbf43090c674099e2fc6a42981b7d2
#
_entry.id   cfdbf43090c674099e2fc6a42981b7d2
#
_cell.length_a   1.000
_cell.length_b   1.000
_cell.length_c   1.000
_cell.angle_alpha   90.00
_cell.angle_beta   90.00
_cell.angle_gamma   90.00
#
_symmetry.space_group_name_H-M   'P 1'
#
loop_
_entity.id
_entity.type
_entity.pdbx_description
1 polymer ?
#
loop_
_entity_poly.entity_id
_entity_poly.type
_entity_poly.pdbx_seq_one_letter_code
_entity_poly.pdbx_strand_id
1 'polypeptide(L)' 'MTDRLLRAAIEAAKAGKKEEAVKMLSRVVKVDPRSADAWFWLGMMMSEAERKIY' A
#
# COMPACT_ATOMS: atom_id res chain seq x y z
N MET A 1 -0.74 12.14 -10.80
CA MET A 1 -0.52 11.02 -11.68
C MET A 1 -0.49 9.69 -10.95
N THR A 2 -0.11 9.70 -9.69
CA THR A 2 -0.17 8.48 -8.87
C THR A 2 -1.54 8.29 -8.22
N ASP A 3 -2.45 9.24 -8.42
CA ASP A 3 -3.77 9.18 -7.78
C ASP A 3 -4.55 7.92 -8.13
N ARG A 4 -4.52 7.53 -9.39
CA ARG A 4 -5.22 6.32 -9.82
C ARG A 4 -4.56 5.08 -9.24
N LEU A 5 -3.24 5.05 -9.26
CA LEU A 5 -2.51 3.91 -8.72
C LEU A 5 -2.71 3.82 -7.21
N LEU A 6 -2.64 4.96 -6.53
CA LEU A 6 -2.87 5.00 -5.10
C LEU A 6 -4.28 4.52 -4.76
N ARG A 7 -5.27 5.00 -5.50
CA ARG A 7 -6.65 4.60 -5.28
C ARG A 7 -6.83 3.10 -5.49
N ALA A 8 -6.25 2.59 -6.57
CA ALA A 8 -6.32 1.15 -6.85
C ALA A 8 -5.65 0.35 -5.74
N ALA A 9 -4.54 0.85 -5.22
CA ALA A 9 -3.84 0.19 -4.13
C ALA A 9 -4.70 0.16 -2.87
N ILE A 10 -5.37 1.27 -2.57
CA ILE A 10 -6.26 1.33 -1.40
C ILE A 10 -7.43 0.37 -1.57
N GLU A 11 -7.99 0.31 -2.77
CA GLU A 11 -9.08 -0.62 -3.05
C GLU A 11 -8.63 -2.07 -2.88
N ALA A 12 -7.44 -2.39 -3.35
CA ALA A 12 -6.87 -3.71 -3.17
C ALA A 12 -6.69 -4.03 -1.68
N ALA A 13 -6.22 -3.05 -0.91
CA ALA A 13 -6.03 -3.22 0.52
C ALA A 13 -7.36 -3.48 1.22
N LYS A 14 -8.39 -2.73 0.86
CA LYS A 14 -9.73 -2.90 1.43
C LYS A 14 -10.34 -4.24 1.06
N ALA A 15 -10.01 -4.74 -0.12
CA ALA A 15 -10.53 -6.01 -0.60
C ALA A 15 -9.77 -7.21 -0.01
N GLY A 16 -8.75 -6.96 0.80
CA GLY A 16 -7.97 -8.02 1.41
C GLY A 16 -6.85 -8.55 0.53
N LYS A 17 -6.58 -7.89 -0.59
CA LYS A 17 -5.50 -8.29 -1.50
C LYS A 17 -4.20 -7.63 -1.08
N LYS A 18 -3.63 -8.11 0.00
CA LYS A 18 -2.44 -7.50 0.59
C LYS A 18 -1.25 -7.45 -0.36
N GLU A 19 -0.97 -8.56 -1.02
CA GLU A 19 0.19 -8.62 -1.91
C GLU A 19 0.09 -7.60 -3.05
N GLU A 20 -1.08 -7.52 -3.66
CA GLU A 20 -1.29 -6.56 -4.73
C GLU A 20 -1.21 -5.13 -4.20
N ALA A 21 -1.81 -4.89 -3.05
CA ALA A 21 -1.77 -3.57 -2.43
C ALA A 21 -0.33 -3.14 -2.15
N VAL A 22 0.47 -4.03 -1.58
CA VAL A 22 1.86 -3.73 -1.28
C VAL A 22 2.64 -3.41 -2.54
N LYS A 23 2.43 -4.19 -3.59
CA LYS A 23 3.11 -3.95 -4.87
C LYS A 23 2.75 -2.58 -5.43
N MET A 24 1.47 -2.25 -5.43
CA MET A 24 1.02 -0.97 -5.94
C MET A 24 1.52 0.19 -5.09
N LEU A 25 1.44 0.05 -3.78
CA LEU A 25 1.90 1.09 -2.87
C LEU A 25 3.40 1.32 -3.00
N SER A 26 4.16 0.25 -3.18
CA SER A 26 5.59 0.36 -3.42
C SER A 26 5.90 1.18 -4.67
N ARG A 27 5.10 0.99 -5.72
CA ARG A 27 5.25 1.78 -6.93
C ARG A 27 4.92 3.25 -6.69
N VAL A 28 3.85 3.50 -5.93
CA VAL A 28 3.45 4.87 -5.64
C VAL A 28 4.57 5.60 -4.91
N VAL A 29 5.16 4.99 -3.88
CA VAL A 29 6.21 5.66 -3.12
C VAL A 29 7.50 5.83 -3.93
N LYS A 30 7.71 5.02 -4.94
CA LYS A 30 8.86 5.20 -5.84
C LYS A 30 8.68 6.40 -6.75
N VAL A 31 7.47 6.57 -7.26
CA VAL A 31 7.17 7.68 -8.15
C VAL A 31 6.95 8.96 -7.36
N ASP A 32 6.30 8.85 -6.21
CA ASP A 32 5.97 9.99 -5.39
C ASP A 32 6.30 9.69 -3.92
N PRO A 33 7.58 9.86 -3.53
CA PRO A 33 7.99 9.55 -2.15
C PRO A 33 7.37 10.48 -1.10
N ARG A 34 6.70 11.54 -1.53
CA ARG A 34 6.03 12.45 -0.62
C ARG A 34 4.59 12.07 -0.33
N SER A 35 4.11 11.00 -0.94
CA SER A 35 2.76 10.55 -0.71
C SER A 35 2.63 9.92 0.68
N ALA A 36 2.17 10.72 1.63
CA ALA A 36 1.98 10.25 3.00
C ALA A 36 0.96 9.11 3.06
N ASP A 37 -0.09 9.21 2.25
CA ASP A 37 -1.10 8.16 2.21
C ASP A 37 -0.52 6.82 1.77
N ALA A 38 0.33 6.83 0.76
CA ALA A 38 0.95 5.60 0.28
C ALA A 38 1.84 4.99 1.36
N TRP A 39 2.63 5.81 2.02
CA TRP A 39 3.48 5.34 3.11
C TRP A 39 2.66 4.80 4.27
N PHE A 40 1.58 5.49 4.60
CA PHE A 40 0.70 5.07 5.69
C PHE A 40 0.10 3.68 5.41
N TRP A 41 -0.47 3.50 4.22
CA TRP A 41 -1.07 2.22 3.86
C TRP A 41 -0.02 1.11 3.75
N LEU A 42 1.14 1.45 3.19
CA LEU A 42 2.21 0.48 3.08
C LEU A 42 2.66 0.01 4.46
N GLY A 43 2.83 0.94 5.38
CA GLY A 43 3.19 0.61 6.75
C GLY A 43 2.16 -0.26 7.42
N MET A 44 0.87 0.02 7.22
CA MET A 44 -0.21 -0.80 7.79
C MET A 44 -0.17 -2.22 7.25
N MET A 45 0.02 -2.37 5.94
CA MET A 45 0.07 -3.69 5.34
C MET A 45 1.24 -4.49 5.85
N MET A 46 2.38 -3.86 5.98
CA MET A 46 3.57 -4.54 6.48
C MET A 46 3.45 -4.90 7.94
N SER A 47 2.85 -4.03 8.75
CA SER A 47 2.62 -4.33 10.15
C SER A 47 1.72 -5.54 10.35
N GLU A 48 0.67 -5.65 9.54
CA GLU A 48 -0.21 -6.79 9.60
C GLU A 48 0.51 -8.09 9.25
N ALA A 49 1.39 -8.03 8.26
CA ALA A 49 2.18 -9.19 7.87
C ALA A 49 3.07 -9.64 9.01
N GLU A 50 3.65 -8.70 9.74
CA GLU A 50 4.48 -9.03 10.90
C GLU A 50 3.67 -9.65 12.02
N ARG A 51 2.45 -9.17 12.24
CA ARG A 51 1.60 -9.72 13.29
C ARG A 51 1.24 -11.17 13.09
N LYS A 52 1.23 -11.62 11.85
CA LYS A 52 0.90 -13.01 11.55
C LYS A 52 1.94 -14.00 12.01
N ILE A 53 3.09 -13.53 12.39
CA ILE A 53 4.17 -14.41 12.84
C ILE A 53 3.84 -15.02 14.21
N TYR A 54 2.95 -14.41 14.94
CA TYR A 54 2.51 -14.91 16.22
C TYR A 54 1.23 -15.73 16.08
#